data_09e4a6c003158ea4529c2070743b6a5d
#
_entry.id   09e4a6c003158ea4529c2070743b6a5d
#
_cell.length_a   1.000
_cell.length_b   1.000
_cell.length_c   1.000
_cell.angle_alpha   90.00
_cell.angle_beta   90.00
_cell.angle_gamma   90.00
#
_symmetry.space_group_name_H-M   'P 1'
#
loop_
_entity.id
_entity.type
_entity.pdbx_description
1 polymer ?
#
loop_
_entity_poly.entity_id
_entity_poly.type
_entity_poly.pdbx_seq_one_letter_code
_entity_poly.pdbx_strand_id
1 'polypeptide(L)'
;MEQPVNAIEDINSSVDGPDTKRADALNEENEKNESMQFILSDTVLINIAGLNRLEIKEAKDAVGETVTRILQQGVTLESLNQVNDQVRIMSDLLNISDYVKSIVNFISPQLIKVNSVLDEEATRLVQEKARNSVTPITKKVIKGQIILAKGELIIPEIEEVIQELNITTPINNPYVWFAIIFLPFVILFGLYFIVFWADKWVLLTHKRLLLYSSLIGVFFVASSILVPYNIFLIPIPLVAFLLTMFLGSKTSIPTIMFIGWIPVMFYRTSTLNTAGTVAIIVGFALLGLMTCLHLDRVKRFSDFFLVAVYSLTGAFIVVTLMLTFMNADSNAALINYSYGFASTGIQVVVGFGLTPLLEHLTKKSTVFRLLELSDLNSPLLKKLSVEAPGTYQHSLLVGNMASVACERIGANSLLARVGGYYHDIGKLKYPDFFIENQTGQNPHEEISPTMSTLIITKHIKEGMELARKYSLPPMVESYIQTHHGTTVVKYFYHKAKEKDPLCRESEFRYKGIKPQTVEEAIVMIADAAESAARSRKPERGKIEDLVDSIIQDRINDGQLSECPVSLGELTIISKALADQIASTSHERVPYPDEKNETKK
;
A
#
# COMPACT_ATOMS: atom_id res chain seq x y z
N MET A 1 -6.67 -28.01 -57.97
CA MET A 1 -6.54 -27.73 -59.40
C MET A 1 -6.94 -28.92 -60.30
N GLU A 2 -6.80 -30.15 -59.86
CA GLU A 2 -7.11 -31.36 -60.72
C GLU A 2 -8.60 -31.71 -60.79
N GLN A 3 -9.41 -31.36 -59.75
CA GLN A 3 -10.81 -31.83 -59.70
C GLN A 3 -11.76 -31.30 -60.81
N PRO A 4 -11.83 -30.02 -61.14
CA PRO A 4 -12.77 -29.57 -62.20
C PRO A 4 -12.31 -29.87 -63.58
N VAL A 5 -11.02 -30.10 -63.81
CA VAL A 5 -10.47 -30.47 -65.12
C VAL A 5 -10.60 -31.98 -65.37
N ASN A 6 -10.52 -32.78 -64.28
CA ASN A 6 -10.81 -34.21 -64.38
C ASN A 6 -12.30 -34.51 -64.64
N ALA A 7 -13.20 -33.66 -64.13
CA ALA A 7 -14.63 -33.75 -64.40
C ALA A 7 -14.95 -33.62 -65.88
N ILE A 8 -14.19 -32.83 -66.65
CA ILE A 8 -14.35 -32.76 -68.13
C ILE A 8 -13.99 -34.05 -68.80
N GLU A 9 -12.97 -34.80 -68.31
CA GLU A 9 -12.60 -36.13 -68.86
C GLU A 9 -13.61 -37.20 -68.49
N ASP A 10 -14.11 -37.21 -67.26
CA ASP A 10 -15.07 -38.22 -66.75
C ASP A 10 -16.42 -38.10 -67.44
N ILE A 11 -16.91 -36.91 -67.70
CA ILE A 11 -18.17 -36.66 -68.39
C ILE A 11 -18.12 -37.08 -69.83
N ASN A 12 -17.01 -36.90 -70.52
CA ASN A 12 -16.87 -37.24 -71.94
C ASN A 12 -16.62 -38.75 -72.20
N SER A 13 -16.26 -39.50 -71.17
CA SER A 13 -16.08 -40.96 -71.24
C SER A 13 -17.39 -41.74 -71.08
N SER A 14 -18.46 -41.12 -70.65
CA SER A 14 -19.71 -41.79 -70.25
C SER A 14 -20.84 -41.76 -71.30
N VAL A 15 -20.72 -40.99 -72.41
CA VAL A 15 -21.83 -40.85 -73.39
C VAL A 15 -21.38 -40.94 -74.86
N ASP A 16 -21.74 -42.04 -75.50
CA ASP A 16 -21.67 -42.23 -76.97
C ASP A 16 -23.01 -41.77 -77.60
N GLY A 17 -23.10 -40.48 -78.04
CA GLY A 17 -24.33 -39.96 -78.62
C GLY A 17 -24.15 -38.63 -79.37
N PRO A 18 -25.14 -38.18 -80.17
CA PRO A 18 -25.08 -36.84 -80.78
C PRO A 18 -24.99 -35.72 -79.80
N ASP A 19 -24.37 -34.60 -80.21
CA ASP A 19 -23.96 -33.47 -79.35
C ASP A 19 -25.04 -32.93 -78.36
N THR A 20 -26.31 -32.94 -78.74
CA THR A 20 -27.43 -32.54 -77.90
C THR A 20 -27.66 -33.49 -76.74
N LYS A 21 -27.51 -34.81 -76.93
CA LYS A 21 -27.64 -35.81 -75.87
C LYS A 21 -26.49 -35.71 -74.83
N ARG A 22 -25.29 -35.36 -75.32
CA ARG A 22 -24.14 -35.08 -74.44
C ARG A 22 -24.34 -33.84 -73.61
N ALA A 23 -24.92 -32.80 -74.17
CA ALA A 23 -25.20 -31.59 -73.42
C ALA A 23 -26.27 -31.78 -72.31
N ASP A 24 -27.30 -32.62 -72.63
CA ASP A 24 -28.35 -32.95 -71.64
C ASP A 24 -27.80 -33.83 -70.49
N ALA A 25 -26.93 -34.80 -70.83
CA ALA A 25 -26.26 -35.65 -69.83
C ALA A 25 -25.30 -34.86 -68.92
N LEU A 26 -24.60 -33.86 -69.45
CA LEU A 26 -23.77 -32.91 -68.69
C LEU A 26 -24.58 -32.02 -67.77
N ASN A 27 -25.78 -31.62 -68.17
CA ASN A 27 -26.69 -30.86 -67.33
C ASN A 27 -27.24 -31.72 -66.14
N GLU A 28 -27.67 -32.96 -66.42
CA GLU A 28 -28.13 -33.87 -65.34
C GLU A 28 -27.02 -34.24 -64.32
N GLU A 29 -25.78 -34.34 -64.74
CA GLU A 29 -24.64 -34.67 -63.94
C GLU A 29 -24.15 -33.45 -63.14
N ASN A 30 -24.31 -32.24 -63.69
CA ASN A 30 -24.05 -30.98 -63.04
C ASN A 30 -25.09 -30.67 -61.89
N GLU A 31 -26.37 -31.11 -62.10
CA GLU A 31 -27.40 -31.02 -61.05
C GLU A 31 -27.21 -32.06 -59.93
N LYS A 32 -26.60 -33.22 -60.21
CA LYS A 32 -26.35 -34.29 -59.23
C LYS A 32 -25.09 -34.09 -58.39
N ASN A 33 -24.16 -33.24 -58.80
CA ASN A 33 -22.88 -33.04 -58.15
C ASN A 33 -22.91 -31.79 -57.27
N GLU A 34 -23.58 -31.85 -56.11
CA GLU A 34 -23.63 -30.82 -55.09
C GLU A 34 -22.24 -30.41 -54.56
N SER A 35 -21.18 -31.14 -54.90
CA SER A 35 -19.80 -30.83 -54.50
C SER A 35 -19.07 -29.87 -55.44
N MET A 36 -19.55 -29.64 -56.67
CA MET A 36 -19.00 -28.65 -57.59
C MET A 36 -19.91 -27.44 -57.71
N GLN A 37 -19.49 -26.33 -57.15
CA GLN A 37 -20.15 -25.01 -57.26
C GLN A 37 -20.02 -24.41 -58.68
N PHE A 38 -19.97 -25.21 -59.72
CA PHE A 38 -19.85 -24.74 -61.12
C PHE A 38 -21.16 -25.00 -61.86
N ILE A 39 -21.92 -23.94 -62.05
CA ILE A 39 -23.06 -23.94 -62.96
C ILE A 39 -22.50 -23.64 -64.34
N LEU A 40 -22.33 -24.67 -65.17
CA LEU A 40 -21.90 -24.50 -66.55
C LEU A 40 -23.06 -23.87 -67.38
N SER A 41 -22.77 -22.83 -68.13
CA SER A 41 -23.77 -22.27 -69.04
C SER A 41 -24.03 -23.20 -70.24
N ASP A 42 -25.26 -23.23 -70.78
CA ASP A 42 -25.67 -24.05 -71.90
C ASP A 42 -24.71 -23.96 -73.10
N THR A 43 -24.16 -22.77 -73.33
CA THR A 43 -23.21 -22.53 -74.44
C THR A 43 -21.87 -23.23 -74.16
N VAL A 44 -21.41 -23.29 -72.96
CA VAL A 44 -20.14 -23.98 -72.57
C VAL A 44 -20.34 -25.49 -72.58
N LEU A 45 -21.50 -25.97 -72.15
CA LEU A 45 -21.88 -27.41 -72.26
C LEU A 45 -21.90 -27.91 -73.66
N ILE A 46 -22.50 -27.17 -74.62
CA ILE A 46 -22.53 -27.46 -76.03
C ILE A 46 -21.09 -27.52 -76.62
N ASN A 47 -20.27 -26.52 -76.24
CA ASN A 47 -18.88 -26.46 -76.68
C ASN A 47 -18.05 -27.66 -76.18
N ILE A 48 -18.22 -28.06 -74.90
CA ILE A 48 -17.56 -29.22 -74.29
C ILE A 48 -18.03 -30.53 -75.02
N ALA A 49 -19.33 -30.65 -75.25
CA ALA A 49 -19.90 -31.85 -75.92
C ALA A 49 -19.42 -32.06 -77.38
N GLY A 50 -19.01 -30.96 -78.04
CA GLY A 50 -18.46 -31.03 -79.45
C GLY A 50 -16.99 -31.36 -79.56
N LEU A 51 -16.25 -31.38 -78.42
CA LEU A 51 -14.78 -31.63 -78.44
C LEU A 51 -14.42 -33.07 -78.57
N ASN A 52 -13.31 -33.31 -79.30
CA ASN A 52 -12.68 -34.60 -79.35
C ASN A 52 -11.67 -34.80 -78.16
N ARG A 53 -11.16 -36.02 -77.96
CA ARG A 53 -10.23 -36.35 -76.86
C ARG A 53 -8.97 -35.50 -76.84
N LEU A 54 -8.48 -35.07 -78.00
CA LEU A 54 -7.28 -34.22 -78.08
C LEU A 54 -7.56 -32.80 -77.67
N GLU A 55 -8.68 -32.26 -78.09
CA GLU A 55 -9.14 -30.91 -77.74
C GLU A 55 -9.53 -30.76 -76.22
N ILE A 56 -10.04 -31.84 -75.65
CA ILE A 56 -10.27 -31.89 -74.18
C ILE A 56 -8.96 -31.81 -73.42
N LYS A 57 -7.94 -32.53 -73.87
CA LYS A 57 -6.62 -32.44 -73.27
C LYS A 57 -6.03 -31.05 -73.43
N GLU A 58 -6.15 -30.45 -74.60
CA GLU A 58 -5.71 -29.07 -74.84
C GLU A 58 -6.44 -28.07 -74.01
N ALA A 59 -7.74 -28.21 -73.80
CA ALA A 59 -8.53 -27.32 -72.88
C ALA A 59 -8.06 -27.47 -71.45
N LYS A 60 -7.80 -28.69 -70.95
CA LYS A 60 -7.28 -28.97 -69.64
C LYS A 60 -5.92 -28.28 -69.38
N ASP A 61 -5.01 -28.49 -70.34
CA ASP A 61 -3.67 -27.92 -70.25
C ASP A 61 -3.71 -26.38 -70.31
N ALA A 62 -4.55 -25.80 -71.18
CA ALA A 62 -4.74 -24.34 -71.29
C ALA A 62 -5.37 -23.70 -70.05
N VAL A 63 -6.36 -24.36 -69.44
CA VAL A 63 -6.93 -23.88 -68.14
C VAL A 63 -5.86 -23.95 -67.05
N GLY A 64 -5.14 -25.08 -66.98
CA GLY A 64 -4.07 -25.25 -65.98
C GLY A 64 -2.96 -24.18 -66.08
N GLU A 65 -2.51 -23.95 -67.33
CA GLU A 65 -1.49 -22.96 -67.64
C GLU A 65 -1.98 -21.53 -67.28
N THR A 66 -3.18 -21.17 -67.72
CA THR A 66 -3.76 -19.84 -67.46
C THR A 66 -3.93 -19.58 -65.98
N VAL A 67 -4.50 -20.53 -65.22
CA VAL A 67 -4.70 -20.41 -63.79
C VAL A 67 -3.35 -20.32 -63.04
N THR A 68 -2.40 -21.20 -63.45
CA THR A 68 -1.07 -21.19 -62.79
C THR A 68 -0.33 -19.88 -63.01
N ARG A 69 -0.33 -19.35 -64.23
CA ARG A 69 0.33 -18.08 -64.56
C ARG A 69 -0.28 -16.90 -63.76
N ILE A 70 -1.62 -16.82 -63.66
CA ILE A 70 -2.29 -15.75 -62.91
C ILE A 70 -2.02 -15.90 -61.42
N LEU A 71 -2.09 -17.09 -60.85
CA LEU A 71 -1.78 -17.32 -59.45
C LEU A 71 -0.32 -17.05 -59.09
N GLN A 72 0.63 -17.29 -60.02
CA GLN A 72 2.06 -16.97 -59.81
C GLN A 72 2.32 -15.46 -59.74
N GLN A 73 1.48 -14.63 -60.39
CA GLN A 73 1.58 -13.18 -60.30
C GLN A 73 1.06 -12.61 -58.98
N GLY A 74 0.34 -13.41 -58.20
CA GLY A 74 -0.29 -13.03 -56.95
C GLY A 74 -1.64 -12.32 -57.14
N VAL A 75 -2.69 -12.96 -56.69
CA VAL A 75 -4.05 -12.42 -56.77
C VAL A 75 -4.44 -11.86 -55.42
N THR A 76 -4.62 -10.54 -55.36
CA THR A 76 -5.15 -9.81 -54.17
C THR A 76 -6.67 -9.69 -54.28
N LEU A 77 -7.31 -9.25 -53.16
CA LEU A 77 -8.75 -9.02 -53.13
C LEU A 77 -9.19 -7.96 -54.17
N GLU A 78 -8.36 -6.96 -54.44
CA GLU A 78 -8.63 -5.89 -55.42
C GLU A 78 -8.45 -6.40 -56.85
N SER A 79 -7.43 -7.17 -57.13
CA SER A 79 -7.17 -7.74 -58.45
C SER A 79 -8.14 -8.86 -58.85
N LEU A 80 -8.83 -9.46 -57.86
CA LEU A 80 -9.83 -10.51 -58.12
C LEU A 80 -10.94 -10.06 -59.03
N ASN A 81 -11.35 -8.78 -58.97
CA ASN A 81 -12.38 -8.21 -59.85
C ASN A 81 -11.92 -8.08 -61.31
N GLN A 82 -10.64 -8.12 -61.62
CA GLN A 82 -10.04 -8.00 -62.95
C GLN A 82 -9.60 -9.36 -63.51
N VAL A 83 -9.84 -10.45 -62.77
CA VAL A 83 -9.41 -11.80 -63.17
C VAL A 83 -10.04 -12.23 -64.49
N ASN A 84 -11.30 -11.89 -64.76
CA ASN A 84 -11.98 -12.20 -66.02
C ASN A 84 -11.26 -11.59 -67.23
N ASP A 85 -10.82 -10.32 -67.12
CA ASP A 85 -10.10 -9.63 -68.18
C ASP A 85 -8.70 -10.22 -68.37
N GLN A 86 -8.02 -10.58 -67.25
CA GLN A 86 -6.71 -11.21 -67.30
C GLN A 86 -6.77 -12.60 -67.96
N VAL A 87 -7.78 -13.40 -67.61
CA VAL A 87 -8.00 -14.73 -68.24
C VAL A 87 -8.24 -14.58 -69.72
N ARG A 88 -9.08 -13.60 -70.12
CA ARG A 88 -9.38 -13.34 -71.53
C ARG A 88 -8.13 -12.95 -72.32
N ILE A 89 -7.31 -12.03 -71.79
CA ILE A 89 -6.04 -11.65 -72.44
C ILE A 89 -5.12 -12.85 -72.55
N MET A 90 -5.04 -13.68 -71.50
CA MET A 90 -4.16 -14.82 -71.47
C MET A 90 -4.61 -15.91 -72.45
N SER A 91 -5.94 -16.18 -72.56
CA SER A 91 -6.50 -17.15 -73.49
C SER A 91 -6.30 -16.73 -74.95
N ASP A 92 -6.33 -15.39 -75.26
CA ASP A 92 -6.07 -14.88 -76.61
C ASP A 92 -4.60 -15.03 -77.04
N LEU A 93 -3.67 -15.09 -76.08
CA LEU A 93 -2.25 -15.34 -76.34
C LEU A 93 -1.92 -16.84 -76.59
N LEU A 94 -2.83 -17.76 -76.24
CA LEU A 94 -2.69 -19.15 -76.46
C LEU A 94 -3.15 -19.51 -77.89
N ASN A 95 -2.40 -20.33 -78.62
CA ASN A 95 -2.74 -20.76 -79.98
C ASN A 95 -3.72 -21.94 -79.92
N ILE A 96 -4.94 -21.74 -79.48
CA ILE A 96 -5.99 -22.72 -79.19
C ILE A 96 -7.26 -22.35 -79.99
N SER A 97 -8.13 -23.33 -80.24
CA SER A 97 -9.38 -23.12 -80.98
C SER A 97 -10.36 -22.20 -80.20
N ASP A 98 -11.26 -21.53 -80.93
CA ASP A 98 -12.23 -20.64 -80.28
C ASP A 98 -13.17 -21.38 -79.34
N TYR A 99 -13.43 -22.66 -79.56
CA TYR A 99 -14.17 -23.54 -78.64
C TYR A 99 -13.38 -23.76 -77.33
N VAL A 100 -12.10 -24.04 -77.43
CA VAL A 100 -11.24 -24.19 -76.24
C VAL A 100 -11.07 -22.86 -75.50
N LYS A 101 -10.95 -21.72 -76.19
CA LYS A 101 -10.92 -20.38 -75.57
C LYS A 101 -12.16 -20.08 -74.73
N SER A 102 -13.33 -20.44 -75.23
CA SER A 102 -14.59 -20.21 -74.51
C SER A 102 -14.62 -20.99 -73.21
N ILE A 103 -14.07 -22.20 -73.16
CA ILE A 103 -13.97 -23.03 -71.96
C ILE A 103 -12.96 -22.43 -70.95
N VAL A 104 -11.78 -22.06 -71.46
CA VAL A 104 -10.76 -21.42 -70.65
C VAL A 104 -11.29 -20.15 -70.01
N ASN A 105 -11.97 -19.28 -70.76
CA ASN A 105 -12.53 -18.03 -70.28
C ASN A 105 -13.65 -18.21 -69.26
N PHE A 106 -14.34 -19.33 -69.28
CA PHE A 106 -15.40 -19.62 -68.33
C PHE A 106 -14.89 -20.32 -67.08
N ILE A 107 -14.00 -21.33 -67.19
CA ILE A 107 -13.57 -22.16 -66.09
C ILE A 107 -12.46 -21.46 -65.27
N SER A 108 -11.45 -20.88 -65.93
CA SER A 108 -10.27 -20.34 -65.25
C SER A 108 -10.59 -19.27 -64.19
N PRO A 109 -11.49 -18.34 -64.40
CA PRO A 109 -11.82 -17.34 -63.36
C PRO A 109 -12.40 -17.95 -62.09
N GLN A 110 -13.14 -19.05 -62.22
CA GLN A 110 -13.79 -19.73 -61.09
C GLN A 110 -12.79 -20.50 -60.22
N LEU A 111 -11.63 -20.86 -60.77
CA LEU A 111 -10.53 -21.58 -60.10
C LEU A 111 -9.57 -20.62 -59.40
N ILE A 112 -9.56 -19.36 -59.79
CA ILE A 112 -8.64 -18.38 -59.24
C ILE A 112 -9.20 -17.80 -57.93
N LYS A 113 -8.47 -18.01 -56.85
CA LYS A 113 -8.76 -17.45 -55.51
C LYS A 113 -7.64 -16.54 -55.08
N VAL A 114 -7.95 -15.66 -54.14
CA VAL A 114 -6.94 -14.81 -53.52
C VAL A 114 -5.84 -15.67 -52.92
N ASN A 115 -4.60 -15.47 -53.39
CA ASN A 115 -3.41 -16.17 -52.91
C ASN A 115 -2.26 -15.25 -52.48
N SER A 116 -2.51 -13.93 -52.56
CA SER A 116 -1.59 -12.92 -52.07
C SER A 116 -2.34 -12.02 -51.12
N VAL A 117 -1.95 -12.08 -49.85
CA VAL A 117 -2.51 -11.21 -48.78
C VAL A 117 -1.40 -10.30 -48.30
N LEU A 118 -1.73 -9.06 -48.04
CA LEU A 118 -0.78 -8.13 -47.46
C LEU A 118 -0.41 -8.60 -46.05
N ASP A 119 0.86 -8.91 -45.84
CA ASP A 119 1.41 -9.19 -44.53
C ASP A 119 1.60 -7.83 -43.81
N GLU A 120 0.62 -7.48 -42.97
CA GLU A 120 0.65 -6.23 -42.24
C GLU A 120 1.84 -6.13 -41.28
N GLU A 121 2.25 -7.26 -40.72
CA GLU A 121 3.37 -7.29 -39.78
C GLU A 121 4.72 -7.14 -40.48
N ALA A 122 4.93 -7.86 -41.56
CA ALA A 122 6.11 -7.71 -42.41
C ALA A 122 6.17 -6.29 -43.05
N THR A 123 5.03 -5.76 -43.50
CA THR A 123 4.95 -4.40 -44.03
C THR A 123 5.30 -3.36 -42.98
N ARG A 124 4.78 -3.51 -41.76
CA ARG A 124 5.09 -2.63 -40.62
C ARG A 124 6.58 -2.68 -40.26
N LEU A 125 7.17 -3.87 -40.23
CA LEU A 125 8.62 -4.05 -39.98
C LEU A 125 9.49 -3.41 -41.05
N VAL A 126 9.11 -3.50 -42.32
CA VAL A 126 9.81 -2.82 -43.41
C VAL A 126 9.66 -1.32 -43.34
N GLN A 127 8.46 -0.83 -43.02
CA GLN A 127 8.21 0.62 -42.78
C GLN A 127 8.98 1.14 -41.60
N GLU A 128 9.03 0.42 -40.45
CA GLU A 128 9.86 0.77 -39.31
C GLU A 128 11.36 0.78 -39.63
N LYS A 129 11.84 -0.21 -40.35
CA LYS A 129 13.23 -0.21 -40.83
C LYS A 129 13.53 0.94 -41.78
N ALA A 130 12.65 1.23 -42.72
CA ALA A 130 12.79 2.38 -43.60
C ALA A 130 12.77 3.70 -42.82
N ARG A 131 11.86 3.85 -41.87
CA ARG A 131 11.77 5.02 -40.99
C ARG A 131 13.01 5.21 -40.13
N ASN A 132 13.55 4.12 -39.58
CA ASN A 132 14.74 4.16 -38.74
C ASN A 132 16.05 4.32 -39.57
N SER A 133 16.02 4.05 -40.86
CA SER A 133 17.16 4.26 -41.77
C SER A 133 17.29 5.71 -42.25
N VAL A 134 16.23 6.51 -42.10
CA VAL A 134 16.27 7.93 -42.44
C VAL A 134 17.00 8.67 -41.31
N THR A 135 18.20 9.15 -41.60
CA THR A 135 18.94 10.04 -40.66
C THR A 135 18.09 11.28 -40.42
N PRO A 136 17.66 11.54 -39.15
CA PRO A 136 16.88 12.73 -38.87
C PRO A 136 17.70 13.99 -39.21
N ILE A 137 17.11 14.91 -39.90
CA ILE A 137 17.71 16.24 -40.16
C ILE A 137 17.71 16.96 -38.80
N THR A 138 18.86 16.94 -38.13
CA THR A 138 19.03 17.66 -36.86
C THR A 138 19.33 19.11 -37.11
N LYS A 139 18.43 20.01 -36.75
CA LYS A 139 18.67 21.45 -36.72
C LYS A 139 19.25 21.83 -35.36
N LYS A 140 20.52 22.17 -35.30
CA LYS A 140 21.18 22.54 -34.06
C LYS A 140 20.80 23.96 -33.66
N VAL A 141 20.07 24.13 -32.58
CA VAL A 141 19.72 25.45 -32.02
C VAL A 141 20.73 25.81 -30.93
N ILE A 142 21.36 26.95 -31.03
CA ILE A 142 22.40 27.40 -30.08
C ILE A 142 21.76 28.29 -29.02
N LYS A 143 22.21 28.15 -27.77
CA LYS A 143 21.75 28.97 -26.65
C LYS A 143 21.93 30.48 -26.96
N GLY A 144 20.85 31.25 -26.94
CA GLY A 144 20.82 32.66 -27.28
C GLY A 144 20.44 32.98 -28.73
N GLN A 145 20.21 31.98 -29.58
CA GLN A 145 19.69 32.14 -30.92
C GLN A 145 18.23 32.60 -30.89
N ILE A 146 17.90 33.64 -31.65
CA ILE A 146 16.52 34.08 -31.85
C ILE A 146 15.83 33.05 -32.77
N ILE A 147 14.85 32.35 -32.25
CA ILE A 147 14.07 31.32 -32.98
C ILE A 147 12.91 31.98 -33.73
N LEU A 148 12.29 33.00 -33.13
CA LEU A 148 11.19 33.77 -33.69
C LEU A 148 11.29 35.22 -33.26
N ALA A 149 11.22 36.16 -34.18
CA ALA A 149 11.17 37.57 -33.88
C ALA A 149 9.72 38.04 -33.60
N LYS A 150 9.56 39.14 -32.86
CA LYS A 150 8.24 39.69 -32.55
C LYS A 150 7.51 40.13 -33.82
N GLY A 151 6.37 39.51 -34.14
CA GLY A 151 5.57 39.78 -35.31
C GLY A 151 5.83 38.88 -36.52
N GLU A 152 6.77 37.94 -36.41
CA GLU A 152 7.04 36.91 -37.41
C GLU A 152 6.00 35.80 -37.38
N LEU A 153 5.67 35.25 -38.53
CA LEU A 153 4.64 34.20 -38.63
C LEU A 153 5.22 32.88 -38.16
N ILE A 154 4.52 32.15 -37.30
CA ILE A 154 4.93 30.82 -36.86
C ILE A 154 4.62 29.84 -38.01
N ILE A 155 5.66 29.38 -38.67
CA ILE A 155 5.59 28.31 -39.66
C ILE A 155 5.72 26.94 -38.95
N PRO A 156 5.23 25.84 -39.58
CA PRO A 156 5.24 24.50 -38.92
C PRO A 156 6.61 24.06 -38.40
N GLU A 157 7.70 24.40 -39.11
CA GLU A 157 9.06 24.05 -38.70
C GLU A 157 9.51 24.81 -37.44
N ILE A 158 9.02 26.01 -37.23
CA ILE A 158 9.30 26.82 -36.02
C ILE A 158 8.44 26.32 -34.87
N GLU A 159 7.19 25.92 -35.15
CA GLU A 159 6.29 25.31 -34.14
C GLU A 159 6.88 24.01 -33.58
N GLU A 160 7.44 23.15 -34.44
CA GLU A 160 8.14 21.91 -34.03
C GLU A 160 9.36 22.23 -33.15
N VAL A 161 10.16 23.22 -33.50
CA VAL A 161 11.32 23.67 -32.71
C VAL A 161 10.85 24.21 -31.33
N ILE A 162 9.77 24.98 -31.28
CA ILE A 162 9.21 25.52 -30.04
C ILE A 162 8.69 24.38 -29.14
N GLN A 163 8.05 23.35 -29.72
CA GLN A 163 7.56 22.18 -28.99
C GLN A 163 8.70 21.34 -28.44
N GLU A 164 9.72 21.04 -29.27
CA GLU A 164 10.89 20.25 -28.88
C GLU A 164 11.73 20.96 -27.79
N LEU A 165 11.87 22.27 -27.87
CA LEU A 165 12.58 23.06 -26.87
C LEU A 165 11.72 23.33 -25.61
N ASN A 166 10.48 22.84 -25.55
CA ASN A 166 9.56 23.12 -24.46
C ASN A 166 9.41 24.62 -24.13
N ILE A 167 9.55 25.49 -25.13
CA ILE A 167 9.26 26.91 -24.97
C ILE A 167 7.75 27.04 -24.87
N THR A 168 7.26 27.23 -23.65
CA THR A 168 5.83 27.27 -23.36
C THR A 168 5.14 28.39 -24.13
N THR A 169 4.33 28.05 -25.10
CA THR A 169 3.27 28.94 -25.57
C THR A 169 2.32 29.23 -24.39
N PRO A 170 1.84 30.46 -24.21
CA PRO A 170 0.85 30.72 -23.17
C PRO A 170 -0.32 29.77 -23.36
N ILE A 171 -0.66 29.04 -22.30
CA ILE A 171 -1.69 28.01 -22.31
C ILE A 171 -3.04 28.71 -22.47
N ASN A 172 -3.46 28.94 -23.69
CA ASN A 172 -4.76 29.59 -24.02
C ASN A 172 -5.95 28.63 -23.95
N ASN A 173 -5.73 27.38 -23.52
CA ASN A 173 -6.81 26.41 -23.41
C ASN A 173 -7.55 26.58 -22.06
N PRO A 174 -8.81 26.99 -22.03
CA PRO A 174 -9.57 27.18 -20.79
C PRO A 174 -9.71 25.91 -19.97
N TYR A 175 -9.68 24.73 -20.60
CA TYR A 175 -9.72 23.44 -19.88
C TYR A 175 -8.44 23.19 -19.06
N VAL A 176 -7.30 23.69 -19.52
CA VAL A 176 -6.04 23.58 -18.78
C VAL A 176 -6.08 24.46 -17.54
N TRP A 177 -6.56 25.70 -17.66
CA TRP A 177 -6.77 26.59 -16.52
C TRP A 177 -7.77 26.01 -15.53
N PHE A 178 -8.87 25.43 -16.00
CA PHE A 178 -9.83 24.73 -15.16
C PHE A 178 -9.15 23.56 -14.42
N ALA A 179 -8.37 22.75 -15.13
CA ALA A 179 -7.65 21.63 -14.49
C ALA A 179 -6.63 22.12 -13.43
N ILE A 180 -5.86 23.17 -13.72
CA ILE A 180 -4.88 23.74 -12.78
C ILE A 180 -5.55 24.25 -11.51
N ILE A 181 -6.73 24.87 -11.63
CA ILE A 181 -7.46 25.41 -10.49
C ILE A 181 -8.20 24.29 -9.74
N PHE A 182 -8.88 23.40 -10.47
CA PHE A 182 -9.78 22.40 -9.88
C PHE A 182 -9.04 21.20 -9.24
N LEU A 183 -7.92 20.79 -9.83
CA LEU A 183 -7.15 19.62 -9.35
C LEU A 183 -6.68 19.77 -7.90
N PRO A 184 -6.12 20.90 -7.44
CA PRO A 184 -5.78 21.09 -6.02
C PRO A 184 -7.00 20.90 -5.09
N PHE A 185 -8.19 21.38 -5.49
CA PHE A 185 -9.40 21.16 -4.69
C PHE A 185 -9.78 19.69 -4.61
N VAL A 186 -9.67 18.92 -5.72
CA VAL A 186 -9.92 17.48 -5.72
C VAL A 186 -8.93 16.75 -4.81
N ILE A 187 -7.66 17.14 -4.86
CA ILE A 187 -6.62 16.57 -3.99
C ILE A 187 -6.93 16.88 -2.52
N LEU A 188 -7.17 18.15 -2.19
CA LEU A 188 -7.47 18.56 -0.81
C LEU A 188 -8.76 17.90 -0.29
N PHE A 189 -9.78 17.82 -1.13
CA PHE A 189 -11.04 17.14 -0.77
C PHE A 189 -10.82 15.64 -0.55
N GLY A 190 -10.05 14.98 -1.42
CA GLY A 190 -9.70 13.56 -1.26
C GLY A 190 -8.92 13.30 0.03
N LEU A 191 -7.91 14.13 0.34
CA LEU A 191 -7.14 14.04 1.57
C LEU A 191 -8.01 14.30 2.81
N TYR A 192 -8.89 15.31 2.77
CA TYR A 192 -9.85 15.59 3.83
C TYR A 192 -10.77 14.38 4.06
N PHE A 193 -11.34 13.83 2.99
CA PHE A 193 -12.24 12.68 3.06
C PHE A 193 -11.56 11.44 3.63
N ILE A 194 -10.32 11.16 3.22
CA ILE A 194 -9.51 10.06 3.76
C ILE A 194 -9.32 10.22 5.27
N VAL A 195 -8.90 11.39 5.71
CA VAL A 195 -8.66 11.65 7.14
C VAL A 195 -9.97 11.59 7.93
N PHE A 196 -11.06 12.14 7.39
CA PHE A 196 -12.38 12.10 8.03
C PHE A 196 -12.86 10.66 8.29
N TRP A 197 -12.64 9.77 7.33
CA TRP A 197 -13.01 8.36 7.45
C TRP A 197 -12.03 7.52 8.29
N ALA A 198 -10.74 7.79 8.17
CA ALA A 198 -9.70 7.00 8.83
C ALA A 198 -9.54 7.37 10.33
N ASP A 199 -9.42 8.65 10.62
CA ASP A 199 -9.27 9.19 11.98
C ASP A 199 -9.72 10.65 12.05
N LYS A 200 -10.99 10.88 12.35
CA LYS A 200 -11.57 12.23 12.50
C LYS A 200 -10.84 13.10 13.56
N TRP A 201 -10.16 12.49 14.54
CA TRP A 201 -9.41 13.22 15.55
C TRP A 201 -8.21 13.98 14.99
N VAL A 202 -7.70 13.58 13.81
CA VAL A 202 -6.66 14.34 13.09
C VAL A 202 -7.20 15.70 12.69
N LEU A 203 -8.45 15.78 12.22
CA LEU A 203 -9.10 17.04 11.84
C LEU A 203 -9.46 17.91 13.03
N LEU A 204 -9.87 17.28 14.14
CA LEU A 204 -10.33 17.99 15.34
C LEU A 204 -9.18 18.52 16.22
N THR A 205 -7.97 17.98 16.05
CA THR A 205 -6.80 18.36 16.86
C THR A 205 -5.84 19.21 16.04
N HIS A 206 -5.76 20.50 16.31
CA HIS A 206 -4.92 21.45 15.56
C HIS A 206 -3.48 20.98 15.32
N LYS A 207 -2.83 20.37 16.33
CA LYS A 207 -1.46 19.87 16.20
C LYS A 207 -1.34 18.69 15.24
N ARG A 208 -2.32 17.77 15.27
CA ARG A 208 -2.33 16.62 14.35
C ARG A 208 -2.60 17.07 12.92
N LEU A 209 -3.54 18.00 12.74
CA LEU A 209 -3.86 18.57 11.44
C LEU A 209 -2.66 19.33 10.86
N LEU A 210 -1.98 20.15 11.68
CA LEU A 210 -0.78 20.89 11.28
C LEU A 210 0.34 19.91 10.85
N LEU A 211 0.59 18.86 11.63
CA LEU A 211 1.58 17.85 11.30
C LEU A 211 1.23 17.14 9.99
N TYR A 212 -0.02 16.70 9.83
CA TYR A 212 -0.49 16.06 8.61
C TYR A 212 -0.31 16.95 7.39
N SER A 213 -0.82 18.20 7.45
CA SER A 213 -0.74 19.15 6.35
C SER A 213 0.69 19.56 6.02
N SER A 214 1.56 19.71 7.04
CA SER A 214 2.98 20.03 6.82
C SER A 214 3.74 18.88 6.14
N LEU A 215 3.51 17.63 6.54
CA LEU A 215 4.13 16.46 5.90
C LEU A 215 3.67 16.31 4.43
N ILE A 216 2.39 16.52 4.16
CA ILE A 216 1.84 16.51 2.80
C ILE A 216 2.41 17.69 1.99
N GLY A 217 2.49 18.89 2.57
CA GLY A 217 3.09 20.06 1.93
C GLY A 217 4.57 19.84 1.57
N VAL A 218 5.36 19.31 2.51
CA VAL A 218 6.77 18.94 2.27
C VAL A 218 6.87 17.88 1.17
N PHE A 219 5.97 16.89 1.15
CA PHE A 219 5.92 15.89 0.09
C PHE A 219 5.74 16.53 -1.29
N PHE A 220 4.79 17.45 -1.45
CA PHE A 220 4.56 18.13 -2.72
C PHE A 220 5.76 18.98 -3.16
N VAL A 221 6.28 19.81 -2.25
CA VAL A 221 7.43 20.69 -2.54
C VAL A 221 8.67 19.87 -2.88
N ALA A 222 8.99 18.85 -2.07
CA ALA A 222 10.15 18.00 -2.33
C ALA A 222 9.97 17.20 -3.64
N SER A 223 8.79 16.70 -3.94
CA SER A 223 8.51 16.01 -5.20
C SER A 223 8.70 16.91 -6.41
N SER A 224 8.22 18.16 -6.36
CA SER A 224 8.37 19.11 -7.47
C SER A 224 9.84 19.46 -7.78
N ILE A 225 10.70 19.41 -6.76
CA ILE A 225 12.13 19.69 -6.89
C ILE A 225 12.92 18.45 -7.30
N LEU A 226 12.64 17.29 -6.71
CA LEU A 226 13.48 16.10 -6.82
C LEU A 226 13.11 15.20 -8.00
N VAL A 227 11.82 15.05 -8.31
CA VAL A 227 11.34 14.16 -9.38
C VAL A 227 11.89 14.55 -10.77
N PRO A 228 12.06 15.84 -11.14
CA PRO A 228 12.68 16.19 -12.41
C PRO A 228 14.11 15.67 -12.61
N TYR A 229 14.86 15.41 -11.54
CA TYR A 229 16.20 14.81 -11.62
C TYR A 229 16.15 13.29 -11.74
N ASN A 230 15.34 12.66 -10.91
CA ASN A 230 15.06 11.23 -10.99
C ASN A 230 13.78 10.91 -10.21
N ILE A 231 12.89 10.14 -10.82
CA ILE A 231 11.59 9.82 -10.22
C ILE A 231 11.72 9.01 -8.89
N PHE A 232 12.80 8.27 -8.70
CA PHE A 232 13.05 7.51 -7.48
C PHE A 232 13.49 8.36 -6.27
N LEU A 233 13.75 9.67 -6.48
CA LEU A 233 14.03 10.61 -5.39
C LEU A 233 12.78 11.08 -4.66
N ILE A 234 11.59 10.69 -5.14
CA ILE A 234 10.31 11.06 -4.50
C ILE A 234 10.29 10.67 -3.02
N PRO A 235 9.85 11.55 -2.10
CA PRO A 235 9.92 11.31 -0.66
C PRO A 235 8.75 10.47 -0.11
N ILE A 236 8.28 9.44 -0.84
CA ILE A 236 7.19 8.55 -0.39
C ILE A 236 7.59 7.74 0.85
N PRO A 237 8.74 7.04 0.89
CA PRO A 237 9.16 6.30 2.08
C PRO A 237 9.26 7.18 3.33
N LEU A 238 9.82 8.38 3.20
CA LEU A 238 9.95 9.33 4.30
C LEU A 238 8.59 9.75 4.85
N VAL A 239 7.68 10.16 3.96
CA VAL A 239 6.35 10.62 4.38
C VAL A 239 5.51 9.47 4.91
N ALA A 240 5.58 8.28 4.29
CA ALA A 240 4.94 7.06 4.79
C ALA A 240 5.42 6.70 6.21
N PHE A 241 6.74 6.76 6.43
CA PHE A 241 7.35 6.53 7.73
C PHE A 241 6.82 7.52 8.78
N LEU A 242 6.93 8.82 8.52
CA LEU A 242 6.54 9.86 9.48
C LEU A 242 5.03 9.89 9.74
N LEU A 243 4.20 9.75 8.68
CA LEU A 243 2.74 9.67 8.86
C LEU A 243 2.34 8.48 9.73
N THR A 244 2.94 7.30 9.49
CA THR A 244 2.61 6.10 10.27
C THR A 244 3.06 6.23 11.71
N MET A 245 4.28 6.73 11.94
CA MET A 245 4.80 6.94 13.30
C MET A 245 3.95 7.90 14.14
N PHE A 246 3.45 8.97 13.53
CA PHE A 246 2.74 10.02 14.28
C PHE A 246 1.22 9.90 14.22
N LEU A 247 0.64 9.37 13.15
CA LEU A 247 -0.81 9.32 12.95
C LEU A 247 -1.37 7.89 12.86
N GLY A 248 -0.49 6.88 12.76
CA GLY A 248 -0.85 5.47 12.68
C GLY A 248 -1.20 5.01 11.27
N SER A 249 -1.24 3.68 11.06
CA SER A 249 -1.47 3.05 9.75
C SER A 249 -2.86 3.33 9.19
N LYS A 250 -3.87 3.47 10.04
CA LYS A 250 -5.26 3.79 9.62
C LYS A 250 -5.34 5.07 8.79
N THR A 251 -4.52 6.07 9.11
CA THR A 251 -4.46 7.35 8.38
C THR A 251 -3.42 7.32 7.27
N SER A 252 -2.24 6.76 7.53
CA SER A 252 -1.11 6.80 6.60
C SER A 252 -1.33 5.96 5.36
N ILE A 253 -1.81 4.71 5.49
CA ILE A 253 -1.99 3.80 4.35
C ILE A 253 -2.90 4.40 3.27
N PRO A 254 -4.17 4.80 3.57
CA PRO A 254 -5.02 5.37 2.53
C PRO A 254 -4.49 6.71 2.00
N THR A 255 -3.79 7.51 2.83
CA THR A 255 -3.16 8.74 2.37
C THR A 255 -2.06 8.45 1.35
N ILE A 256 -1.15 7.51 1.64
CA ILE A 256 -0.06 7.13 0.74
C ILE A 256 -0.59 6.50 -0.55
N MET A 257 -1.59 5.63 -0.46
CA MET A 257 -2.25 5.06 -1.63
C MET A 257 -2.85 6.16 -2.52
N PHE A 258 -3.44 7.18 -1.91
CA PHE A 258 -4.01 8.31 -2.64
C PHE A 258 -2.95 9.21 -3.26
N ILE A 259 -1.83 9.52 -2.58
CA ILE A 259 -0.80 10.42 -3.13
C ILE A 259 0.21 9.71 -4.03
N GLY A 260 0.19 8.39 -4.12
CA GLY A 260 1.12 7.59 -4.94
C GLY A 260 1.11 7.89 -6.44
N TRP A 261 0.04 8.52 -6.98
CA TRP A 261 -0.06 8.93 -8.37
C TRP A 261 0.57 10.31 -8.67
N ILE A 262 0.80 11.12 -7.63
CA ILE A 262 1.32 12.50 -7.76
C ILE A 262 2.68 12.59 -8.48
N PRO A 263 3.62 11.63 -8.30
CA PRO A 263 4.89 11.64 -9.01
C PRO A 263 4.76 11.77 -10.53
N VAL A 264 3.73 11.17 -11.09
CA VAL A 264 3.46 11.22 -12.54
C VAL A 264 3.27 12.65 -13.03
N MET A 265 2.72 13.54 -12.20
CA MET A 265 2.51 14.95 -12.56
C MET A 265 3.83 15.73 -12.74
N PHE A 266 4.86 15.35 -12.00
CA PHE A 266 6.16 16.00 -12.03
C PHE A 266 7.15 15.30 -12.96
N TYR A 267 6.86 14.06 -13.38
CA TYR A 267 7.74 13.27 -14.22
C TYR A 267 7.44 13.53 -15.70
N ARG A 268 8.31 14.30 -16.34
CA ARG A 268 8.23 14.64 -17.77
C ARG A 268 9.15 13.75 -18.58
N THR A 269 8.60 12.79 -19.31
CA THR A 269 9.34 12.07 -20.35
C THR A 269 8.45 11.89 -21.59
N SER A 270 9.03 12.01 -22.78
CA SER A 270 8.39 11.71 -24.06
C SER A 270 8.17 10.20 -24.26
N THR A 271 8.78 9.36 -23.41
CA THR A 271 8.76 7.90 -23.51
C THR A 271 7.72 7.24 -22.60
N LEU A 272 6.98 8.02 -21.81
CA LEU A 272 6.00 7.46 -20.87
C LEU A 272 4.74 6.99 -21.61
N ASN A 273 4.61 5.69 -21.80
CA ASN A 273 3.40 5.05 -22.30
C ASN A 273 2.36 4.85 -21.17
N THR A 274 1.14 4.48 -21.52
CA THR A 274 0.05 4.23 -20.56
C THR A 274 0.42 3.17 -19.51
N ALA A 275 1.09 2.10 -19.94
CA ALA A 275 1.52 1.01 -19.06
C ALA A 275 2.59 1.48 -18.04
N GLY A 276 3.57 2.27 -18.49
CA GLY A 276 4.57 2.89 -17.62
C GLY A 276 3.95 3.85 -16.59
N THR A 277 2.95 4.63 -16.99
CA THR A 277 2.19 5.50 -16.08
C THR A 277 1.52 4.69 -14.98
N VAL A 278 0.81 3.61 -15.33
CA VAL A 278 0.16 2.72 -14.35
C VAL A 278 1.22 2.06 -13.44
N ALA A 279 2.34 1.60 -14.00
CA ALA A 279 3.43 1.00 -13.23
C ALA A 279 4.01 1.96 -12.18
N ILE A 280 4.17 3.26 -12.51
CA ILE A 280 4.60 4.30 -11.58
C ILE A 280 3.60 4.43 -10.43
N ILE A 281 2.32 4.58 -10.74
CA ILE A 281 1.26 4.78 -9.74
C ILE A 281 1.19 3.58 -8.78
N VAL A 282 1.06 2.38 -9.32
CA VAL A 282 0.97 1.15 -8.53
C VAL A 282 2.26 0.91 -7.74
N GLY A 283 3.40 1.11 -8.38
CA GLY A 283 4.70 0.91 -7.76
C GLY A 283 4.92 1.80 -6.54
N PHE A 284 4.71 3.11 -6.65
CA PHE A 284 4.90 4.02 -5.53
C PHE A 284 3.85 3.85 -4.42
N ALA A 285 2.62 3.48 -4.77
CA ALA A 285 1.64 3.09 -3.78
C ALA A 285 2.08 1.85 -2.99
N LEU A 286 2.62 0.83 -3.67
CA LEU A 286 3.17 -0.38 -3.04
C LEU A 286 4.41 -0.06 -2.18
N LEU A 287 5.33 0.80 -2.66
CA LEU A 287 6.51 1.22 -1.89
C LEU A 287 6.09 1.86 -0.55
N GLY A 288 5.16 2.80 -0.61
CA GLY A 288 4.64 3.45 0.60
C GLY A 288 3.88 2.48 1.51
N LEU A 289 3.07 1.59 0.94
CA LEU A 289 2.37 0.55 1.69
C LEU A 289 3.35 -0.38 2.43
N MET A 290 4.40 -0.87 1.76
CA MET A 290 5.44 -1.71 2.36
C MET A 290 6.14 -1.00 3.53
N THR A 291 6.40 0.30 3.41
CA THR A 291 6.95 1.11 4.49
C THR A 291 6.00 1.21 5.69
N CYS A 292 4.68 1.37 5.47
CA CYS A 292 3.69 1.51 6.54
C CYS A 292 3.43 0.20 7.30
N LEU A 293 3.36 -0.95 6.60
CA LEU A 293 2.84 -2.21 7.15
C LEU A 293 3.57 -2.74 8.39
N HIS A 294 4.84 -2.44 8.54
CA HIS A 294 5.65 -2.93 9.67
C HIS A 294 5.79 -1.93 10.81
N LEU A 295 5.58 -0.64 10.54
CA LEU A 295 5.80 0.40 11.54
C LEU A 295 4.87 0.28 12.77
N ASP A 296 3.62 -0.10 12.58
CA ASP A 296 2.67 -0.30 13.70
C ASP A 296 3.01 -1.49 14.59
N ARG A 297 3.84 -2.41 14.10
CA ARG A 297 4.24 -3.64 14.81
C ARG A 297 5.58 -3.50 15.51
N VAL A 298 6.23 -2.36 15.37
CA VAL A 298 7.52 -2.08 15.99
C VAL A 298 7.38 -2.08 17.50
N LYS A 299 8.11 -3.00 18.16
CA LYS A 299 8.20 -3.11 19.63
C LYS A 299 9.63 -2.99 20.15
N ARG A 300 10.62 -3.13 19.26
CA ARG A 300 12.06 -3.11 19.59
C ARG A 300 12.83 -2.29 18.58
N PHE A 301 14.00 -1.77 18.94
CA PHE A 301 14.89 -1.11 17.98
C PHE A 301 15.26 -1.98 16.79
N SER A 302 15.44 -3.29 16.98
CA SER A 302 15.71 -4.23 15.89
C SER A 302 14.62 -4.29 14.82
N ASP A 303 13.38 -3.99 15.19
CA ASP A 303 12.24 -4.06 14.26
C ASP A 303 12.32 -2.98 13.18
N PHE A 304 13.06 -1.89 13.42
CA PHE A 304 13.32 -0.86 12.40
C PHE A 304 14.18 -1.37 11.25
N PHE A 305 15.03 -2.35 11.49
CA PHE A 305 15.74 -3.02 10.41
C PHE A 305 14.75 -3.69 9.44
N LEU A 306 13.70 -4.31 9.97
CA LEU A 306 12.64 -4.89 9.14
C LEU A 306 11.91 -3.83 8.33
N VAL A 307 11.62 -2.65 8.91
CA VAL A 307 11.01 -1.54 8.15
C VAL A 307 11.89 -1.14 6.97
N ALA A 308 13.21 -1.04 7.16
CA ALA A 308 14.15 -0.77 6.08
C ALA A 308 14.13 -1.88 5.01
N VAL A 309 14.15 -3.15 5.41
CA VAL A 309 14.07 -4.29 4.49
C VAL A 309 12.78 -4.25 3.67
N TYR A 310 11.61 -4.03 4.29
CA TYR A 310 10.34 -3.93 3.56
C TYR A 310 10.31 -2.73 2.61
N SER A 311 10.82 -1.58 3.04
CA SER A 311 10.91 -0.39 2.18
C SER A 311 11.83 -0.63 0.97
N LEU A 312 12.98 -1.27 1.18
CA LEU A 312 13.90 -1.62 0.10
C LEU A 312 13.32 -2.69 -0.85
N THR A 313 12.56 -3.66 -0.31
CA THR A 313 11.81 -4.61 -1.14
C THR A 313 10.77 -3.90 -2.00
N GLY A 314 10.04 -2.94 -1.42
CA GLY A 314 9.13 -2.06 -2.16
C GLY A 314 9.86 -1.29 -3.27
N ALA A 315 11.02 -0.71 -3.00
CA ALA A 315 11.84 -0.02 -4.00
C ALA A 315 12.26 -0.97 -5.13
N PHE A 316 12.68 -2.19 -4.81
CA PHE A 316 12.99 -3.20 -5.81
C PHE A 316 11.81 -3.49 -6.74
N ILE A 317 10.62 -3.70 -6.17
CA ILE A 317 9.39 -3.97 -6.94
C ILE A 317 9.07 -2.79 -7.87
N VAL A 318 9.12 -1.56 -7.36
CA VAL A 318 8.83 -0.35 -8.16
C VAL A 318 9.78 -0.21 -9.33
N VAL A 319 11.09 -0.33 -9.07
CA VAL A 319 12.11 -0.20 -10.13
C VAL A 319 11.91 -1.30 -11.17
N THR A 320 11.69 -2.55 -10.74
CA THR A 320 11.46 -3.69 -11.65
C THR A 320 10.23 -3.45 -12.52
N LEU A 321 9.10 -3.02 -11.93
CA LEU A 321 7.89 -2.70 -12.67
C LEU A 321 8.14 -1.62 -13.72
N MET A 322 8.79 -0.52 -13.34
CA MET A 322 9.10 0.56 -14.27
C MET A 322 9.99 0.10 -15.41
N LEU A 323 11.07 -0.62 -15.11
CA LEU A 323 12.01 -1.10 -16.14
C LEU A 323 11.33 -2.04 -17.13
N THR A 324 10.45 -2.92 -16.64
CA THR A 324 9.69 -3.87 -17.48
C THR A 324 8.78 -3.15 -18.47
N PHE A 325 8.06 -2.12 -18.00
CA PHE A 325 7.09 -1.40 -18.83
C PHE A 325 7.68 -0.25 -19.66
N MET A 326 8.90 0.19 -19.34
CA MET A 326 9.60 1.25 -20.09
C MET A 326 10.66 0.73 -21.06
N ASN A 327 10.84 -0.59 -21.17
CA ASN A 327 11.86 -1.23 -22.03
C ASN A 327 13.26 -0.61 -21.86
N ALA A 328 13.66 -0.37 -20.61
CA ALA A 328 14.94 0.26 -20.30
C ALA A 328 16.12 -0.67 -20.60
N ASP A 329 17.21 -0.10 -21.08
CA ASP A 329 18.46 -0.82 -21.28
C ASP A 329 19.14 -1.21 -19.96
N SER A 330 20.17 -2.07 -20.03
CA SER A 330 20.87 -2.57 -18.85
C SER A 330 21.57 -1.47 -18.05
N ASN A 331 22.07 -0.43 -18.69
CA ASN A 331 22.75 0.70 -18.02
C ASN A 331 21.74 1.58 -17.28
N ALA A 332 20.63 1.90 -17.93
CA ALA A 332 19.52 2.63 -17.29
C ALA A 332 18.94 1.82 -16.12
N ALA A 333 18.86 0.48 -16.23
CA ALA A 333 18.44 -0.39 -15.16
C ALA A 333 19.32 -0.24 -13.92
N LEU A 334 20.65 -0.38 -14.07
CA LEU A 334 21.60 -0.27 -12.96
C LEU A 334 21.51 1.09 -12.25
N ILE A 335 21.43 2.17 -13.02
CA ILE A 335 21.31 3.53 -12.50
C ILE A 335 20.01 3.67 -11.69
N ASN A 336 18.88 3.24 -12.22
CA ASN A 336 17.58 3.36 -11.55
C ASN A 336 17.49 2.50 -10.29
N TYR A 337 18.05 1.29 -10.26
CA TYR A 337 18.17 0.50 -9.04
C TYR A 337 19.03 1.21 -7.99
N SER A 338 20.15 1.81 -8.40
CA SER A 338 21.02 2.58 -7.50
C SER A 338 20.28 3.76 -6.87
N TYR A 339 19.55 4.54 -7.66
CA TYR A 339 18.71 5.64 -7.15
C TYR A 339 17.58 5.12 -6.25
N GLY A 340 16.87 4.08 -6.64
CA GLY A 340 15.76 3.51 -5.87
C GLY A 340 16.20 3.02 -4.49
N PHE A 341 17.29 2.25 -4.43
CA PHE A 341 17.81 1.74 -3.16
C PHE A 341 18.44 2.83 -2.30
N ALA A 342 19.32 3.66 -2.87
CA ALA A 342 19.99 4.72 -2.11
C ALA A 342 18.97 5.74 -1.57
N SER A 343 18.05 6.19 -2.41
CA SER A 343 17.00 7.14 -2.01
C SER A 343 16.12 6.57 -0.90
N THR A 344 15.61 5.34 -1.07
CA THR A 344 14.76 4.70 -0.06
C THR A 344 15.49 4.50 1.26
N GLY A 345 16.74 4.00 1.21
CA GLY A 345 17.56 3.82 2.41
C GLY A 345 17.81 5.14 3.15
N ILE A 346 18.23 6.19 2.43
CA ILE A 346 18.43 7.53 3.00
C ILE A 346 17.14 8.07 3.61
N GLN A 347 16.00 7.93 2.93
CA GLN A 347 14.71 8.44 3.42
C GLN A 347 14.24 7.75 4.70
N VAL A 348 14.45 6.45 4.84
CA VAL A 348 14.15 5.71 6.08
C VAL A 348 15.06 6.20 7.22
N VAL A 349 16.35 6.37 6.98
CA VAL A 349 17.31 6.89 7.98
C VAL A 349 16.97 8.33 8.38
N VAL A 350 16.63 9.19 7.42
CA VAL A 350 16.19 10.56 7.68
C VAL A 350 14.88 10.58 8.47
N GLY A 351 13.91 9.73 8.13
CA GLY A 351 12.66 9.58 8.87
C GLY A 351 12.90 9.21 10.32
N PHE A 352 13.79 8.25 10.56
CA PHE A 352 14.22 7.87 11.90
C PHE A 352 14.88 9.04 12.64
N GLY A 353 15.82 9.75 11.99
CA GLY A 353 16.52 10.89 12.59
C GLY A 353 15.62 12.10 12.88
N LEU A 354 14.56 12.33 12.08
CA LEU A 354 13.60 13.41 12.29
C LEU A 354 12.57 13.11 13.39
N THR A 355 12.39 11.83 13.76
CA THR A 355 11.38 11.43 14.74
C THR A 355 11.52 12.15 16.09
N PRO A 356 12.71 12.21 16.75
CA PRO A 356 12.84 12.92 18.04
C PRO A 356 12.54 14.43 17.94
N LEU A 357 12.92 15.07 16.82
CA LEU A 357 12.61 16.47 16.58
C LEU A 357 11.10 16.70 16.47
N LEU A 358 10.39 15.87 15.72
CA LEU A 358 8.94 15.97 15.55
C LEU A 358 8.21 15.60 16.85
N GLU A 359 8.70 14.67 17.64
CA GLU A 359 8.18 14.38 18.99
C GLU A 359 8.24 15.61 19.88
N HIS A 360 9.39 16.29 19.89
CA HIS A 360 9.55 17.52 20.68
C HIS A 360 8.56 18.62 20.26
N LEU A 361 8.41 18.84 18.94
CA LEU A 361 7.50 19.85 18.37
C LEU A 361 6.03 19.53 18.62
N THR A 362 5.63 18.28 18.41
CA THR A 362 4.21 17.85 18.51
C THR A 362 3.78 17.50 19.93
N LYS A 363 4.74 17.25 20.82
CA LYS A 363 4.54 16.67 22.17
C LYS A 363 3.83 15.31 22.11
N LYS A 364 3.93 14.60 21.01
CA LYS A 364 3.42 13.24 20.84
C LYS A 364 4.59 12.28 20.95
N SER A 365 4.46 11.27 21.80
CA SER A 365 5.48 10.24 21.91
C SER A 365 5.23 9.12 20.92
N THR A 366 6.28 8.72 20.28
CA THR A 366 6.31 7.51 19.47
C THR A 366 6.79 6.31 20.31
N VAL A 367 6.82 5.16 19.68
CA VAL A 367 7.37 3.93 20.30
C VAL A 367 8.82 4.15 20.79
N PHE A 368 9.61 4.99 20.10
CA PHE A 368 10.99 5.30 20.50
C PHE A 368 11.08 5.95 21.87
N ARG A 369 10.28 6.98 22.10
CA ARG A 369 10.27 7.67 23.36
C ARG A 369 9.81 6.77 24.50
N LEU A 370 8.85 5.89 24.23
CA LEU A 370 8.42 4.89 25.22
C LEU A 370 9.51 3.85 25.51
N LEU A 371 10.26 3.39 24.50
CA LEU A 371 11.40 2.49 24.70
C LEU A 371 12.51 3.15 25.52
N GLU A 372 12.83 4.41 25.23
CA GLU A 372 13.78 5.20 26.03
C GLU A 372 13.33 5.33 27.48
N LEU A 373 12.05 5.64 27.71
CA LEU A 373 11.49 5.77 29.06
C LEU A 373 11.34 4.41 29.78
N SER A 374 11.31 3.30 29.05
CA SER A 374 11.30 1.96 29.64
C SER A 374 12.68 1.50 30.14
N ASP A 375 13.74 2.26 29.82
CA ASP A 375 15.07 1.99 30.35
C ASP A 375 15.12 2.35 31.85
N LEU A 376 15.41 1.36 32.67
CA LEU A 376 15.51 1.49 34.14
C LEU A 376 16.69 2.38 34.57
N ASN A 377 17.64 2.65 33.69
CA ASN A 377 18.73 3.59 33.91
C ASN A 377 18.32 5.06 33.63
N SER A 378 17.08 5.31 33.22
CA SER A 378 16.60 6.68 33.02
C SER A 378 16.78 7.50 34.30
N PRO A 379 17.16 8.80 34.20
CA PRO A 379 17.55 9.60 35.36
C PRO A 379 16.52 9.60 36.49
N LEU A 380 15.22 9.66 36.13
CA LEU A 380 14.13 9.73 37.13
C LEU A 380 13.88 8.37 37.80
N LEU A 381 13.91 7.25 37.04
CA LEU A 381 13.78 5.90 37.62
C LEU A 381 15.00 5.55 38.49
N LYS A 382 16.20 5.94 38.06
CA LYS A 382 17.40 5.79 38.88
C LYS A 382 17.31 6.58 40.18
N LYS A 383 16.78 7.79 40.13
CA LYS A 383 16.50 8.58 41.35
C LYS A 383 15.48 7.88 42.25
N LEU A 384 14.39 7.35 41.66
CA LEU A 384 13.36 6.60 42.38
C LEU A 384 13.94 5.36 43.07
N SER A 385 14.84 4.63 42.40
CA SER A 385 15.46 3.41 42.96
C SER A 385 16.35 3.69 44.17
N VAL A 386 16.94 4.88 44.27
CA VAL A 386 17.83 5.27 45.38
C VAL A 386 17.06 5.93 46.54
N GLU A 387 16.14 6.88 46.23
CA GLU A 387 15.47 7.69 47.25
C GLU A 387 14.15 7.07 47.76
N ALA A 388 13.50 6.20 46.96
CA ALA A 388 12.26 5.50 47.31
C ALA A 388 12.24 4.08 46.77
N PRO A 389 13.12 3.19 47.27
CA PRO A 389 13.32 1.84 46.70
C PRO A 389 12.07 0.97 46.74
N GLY A 390 11.22 1.10 47.75
CA GLY A 390 9.95 0.38 47.86
C GLY A 390 8.98 0.80 46.75
N THR A 391 8.83 2.10 46.52
CA THR A 391 8.02 2.64 45.41
C THR A 391 8.57 2.23 44.05
N TYR A 392 9.88 2.24 43.88
CA TYR A 392 10.51 1.75 42.63
C TYR A 392 10.15 0.29 42.32
N GLN A 393 10.27 -0.59 43.31
CA GLN A 393 9.94 -2.01 43.16
C GLN A 393 8.45 -2.21 42.84
N HIS A 394 7.59 -1.51 43.58
CA HIS A 394 6.14 -1.48 43.33
C HIS A 394 5.83 -1.05 41.90
N SER A 395 6.38 0.08 41.46
CA SER A 395 6.14 0.63 40.12
C SER A 395 6.59 -0.34 39.00
N LEU A 396 7.71 -1.06 39.19
CA LEU A 396 8.14 -2.08 38.24
C LEU A 396 7.16 -3.25 38.16
N LEU A 397 6.65 -3.71 39.30
CA LEU A 397 5.67 -4.80 39.34
C LEU A 397 4.37 -4.38 38.67
N VAL A 398 3.82 -3.22 39.02
CA VAL A 398 2.61 -2.67 38.41
C VAL A 398 2.77 -2.52 36.90
N GLY A 399 3.88 -1.93 36.44
CA GLY A 399 4.13 -1.76 35.01
C GLY A 399 4.23 -3.10 34.25
N ASN A 400 4.88 -4.10 34.84
CA ASN A 400 4.98 -5.44 34.23
C ASN A 400 3.61 -6.14 34.21
N MET A 401 2.86 -6.10 35.30
CA MET A 401 1.50 -6.65 35.39
C MET A 401 0.56 -5.99 34.36
N ALA A 402 0.57 -4.67 34.30
CA ALA A 402 -0.23 -3.91 33.34
C ALA A 402 0.15 -4.23 31.88
N SER A 403 1.44 -4.37 31.61
CA SER A 403 1.93 -4.76 30.28
C SER A 403 1.36 -6.10 29.81
N VAL A 404 1.39 -7.12 30.69
CA VAL A 404 0.87 -8.47 30.38
C VAL A 404 -0.65 -8.43 30.18
N ALA A 405 -1.38 -7.69 31.01
CA ALA A 405 -2.82 -7.55 30.87
C ALA A 405 -3.19 -6.87 29.55
N CYS A 406 -2.48 -5.78 29.18
CA CYS A 406 -2.65 -5.12 27.88
C CYS A 406 -2.36 -6.06 26.70
N GLU A 407 -1.31 -6.89 26.77
CA GLU A 407 -1.02 -7.85 25.69
C GLU A 407 -2.16 -8.85 25.45
N ARG A 408 -2.80 -9.34 26.52
CA ARG A 408 -3.91 -10.30 26.40
C ARG A 408 -5.17 -9.74 25.72
N ILE A 409 -5.38 -8.43 25.78
CA ILE A 409 -6.52 -7.76 25.14
C ILE A 409 -6.14 -7.00 23.87
N GLY A 410 -4.86 -7.03 23.46
CA GLY A 410 -4.37 -6.34 22.27
C GLY A 410 -4.23 -4.81 22.44
N ALA A 411 -4.18 -4.30 23.68
CA ALA A 411 -3.91 -2.90 24.01
C ALA A 411 -2.39 -2.58 24.01
N ASN A 412 -2.02 -1.32 24.20
CA ASN A 412 -0.63 -0.88 24.13
C ASN A 412 0.15 -1.27 25.40
N SER A 413 0.77 -2.45 25.37
CA SER A 413 1.52 -3.02 26.50
C SER A 413 2.75 -2.20 26.91
N LEU A 414 3.45 -1.59 25.93
CA LEU A 414 4.61 -0.75 26.21
C LEU A 414 4.23 0.55 26.92
N LEU A 415 3.13 1.18 26.47
CA LEU A 415 2.61 2.41 27.10
C LEU A 415 2.15 2.13 28.53
N ALA A 416 1.42 1.03 28.77
CA ALA A 416 0.98 0.66 30.12
C ALA A 416 2.17 0.34 31.03
N ARG A 417 3.21 -0.33 30.52
CA ARG A 417 4.44 -0.58 31.27
C ARG A 417 5.11 0.70 31.70
N VAL A 418 5.34 1.61 30.76
CA VAL A 418 5.97 2.91 31.06
C VAL A 418 5.07 3.73 31.98
N GLY A 419 3.76 3.79 31.75
CA GLY A 419 2.81 4.43 32.63
C GLY A 419 2.92 3.90 34.08
N GLY A 420 2.98 2.57 34.23
CA GLY A 420 3.18 1.92 35.53
C GLY A 420 4.53 2.25 36.17
N TYR A 421 5.61 2.41 35.40
CA TYR A 421 6.91 2.78 35.96
C TYR A 421 6.93 4.20 36.54
N TYR A 422 6.16 5.12 35.99
CA TYR A 422 6.18 6.54 36.38
C TYR A 422 4.95 7.01 37.15
N HIS A 423 3.92 6.17 37.35
CA HIS A 423 2.66 6.62 37.99
C HIS A 423 2.87 7.22 39.38
N ASP A 424 3.83 6.72 40.14
CA ASP A 424 4.08 7.00 41.55
C ASP A 424 5.34 7.83 41.83
N ILE A 425 5.93 8.46 40.80
CA ILE A 425 7.17 9.25 40.99
C ILE A 425 7.05 10.39 42.00
N GLY A 426 5.82 10.87 42.27
CA GLY A 426 5.57 11.94 43.22
C GLY A 426 5.84 11.54 44.68
N LYS A 427 5.89 10.24 44.98
CA LYS A 427 6.26 9.71 46.31
C LYS A 427 7.72 10.04 46.68
N LEU A 428 8.56 10.38 45.70
CA LEU A 428 9.93 10.87 45.91
C LEU A 428 10.00 12.10 46.83
N LYS A 429 8.93 12.87 46.93
CA LYS A 429 8.96 14.10 47.77
C LYS A 429 8.92 13.82 49.27
N TYR A 430 8.19 12.76 49.65
CA TYR A 430 8.02 12.35 51.06
C TYR A 430 7.97 10.82 51.14
N PRO A 431 9.09 10.11 50.86
CA PRO A 431 9.08 8.63 50.73
C PRO A 431 8.60 7.93 52.00
N ASP A 432 9.01 8.40 53.17
CA ASP A 432 8.74 7.80 54.49
C ASP A 432 7.25 7.76 54.86
N PHE A 433 6.41 8.60 54.20
CA PHE A 433 4.97 8.54 54.39
C PHE A 433 4.28 7.42 53.64
N PHE A 434 4.99 6.71 52.76
CA PHE A 434 4.44 5.58 52.00
C PHE A 434 4.97 4.27 52.57
N ILE A 435 4.03 3.37 52.89
CA ILE A 435 4.30 2.15 53.67
C ILE A 435 5.38 1.27 53.05
N GLU A 436 5.48 1.24 51.72
CA GLU A 436 6.47 0.46 51.01
C GLU A 436 7.91 0.94 51.21
N ASN A 437 8.13 2.18 51.65
CA ASN A 437 9.44 2.78 51.94
C ASN A 437 9.74 2.91 53.44
N GLN A 438 8.77 2.63 54.31
CA GLN A 438 8.94 2.77 55.75
C GLN A 438 9.93 1.72 56.31
N THR A 439 10.88 2.21 57.10
CA THR A 439 11.87 1.36 57.80
C THR A 439 11.80 1.43 59.32
N GLY A 440 10.90 2.30 59.87
CA GLY A 440 10.76 2.58 61.29
C GLY A 440 9.32 2.87 61.73
N GLN A 441 9.15 3.83 62.66
CA GLN A 441 7.80 4.27 63.07
C GLN A 441 7.03 4.88 61.93
N ASN A 442 5.71 4.61 61.91
CA ASN A 442 4.83 5.12 60.86
C ASN A 442 4.51 6.60 61.14
N PRO A 443 4.94 7.55 60.30
CA PRO A 443 4.70 8.99 60.53
C PRO A 443 3.20 9.36 60.57
N HIS A 444 2.33 8.54 60.06
CA HIS A 444 0.88 8.74 60.08
C HIS A 444 0.23 8.51 61.47
N GLU A 445 0.96 7.95 62.44
CA GLU A 445 0.46 7.75 63.78
C GLU A 445 0.47 9.06 64.58
N GLU A 446 1.36 9.99 64.22
CA GLU A 446 1.54 11.27 64.91
C GLU A 446 0.64 12.40 64.34
N ILE A 447 -0.05 12.16 63.25
CA ILE A 447 -0.86 13.19 62.58
C ILE A 447 -2.34 12.76 62.42
N SER A 448 -3.22 13.75 62.17
CA SER A 448 -4.64 13.47 61.96
C SER A 448 -4.88 12.68 60.65
N PRO A 449 -5.99 11.87 60.59
CA PRO A 449 -6.34 11.17 59.35
C PRO A 449 -6.53 12.10 58.16
N THR A 450 -7.06 13.31 58.37
CA THR A 450 -7.22 14.32 57.30
C THR A 450 -5.85 14.80 56.78
N MET A 451 -4.89 15.06 57.70
CA MET A 451 -3.53 15.47 57.32
C MET A 451 -2.83 14.33 56.59
N SER A 452 -2.99 13.07 57.03
CA SER A 452 -2.47 11.88 56.35
C SER A 452 -3.01 11.78 54.94
N THR A 453 -4.31 11.95 54.76
CA THR A 453 -4.93 11.94 53.42
C THR A 453 -4.38 13.05 52.51
N LEU A 454 -4.19 14.26 53.07
CA LEU A 454 -3.62 15.38 52.32
C LEU A 454 -2.20 15.06 51.82
N ILE A 455 -1.34 14.48 52.68
CA ILE A 455 0.03 14.09 52.31
C ILE A 455 0.02 13.01 51.24
N ILE A 456 -0.81 11.96 51.42
CA ILE A 456 -0.90 10.88 50.46
C ILE A 456 -1.39 11.38 49.12
N THR A 457 -2.51 12.13 49.07
CA THR A 457 -3.08 12.60 47.79
C THR A 457 -2.19 13.62 47.07
N LYS A 458 -1.27 14.27 47.81
CA LYS A 458 -0.35 15.27 47.27
C LYS A 458 0.67 14.66 46.29
N HIS A 459 0.97 13.33 46.34
CA HIS A 459 1.93 12.72 45.42
C HIS A 459 1.54 12.91 43.97
N ILE A 460 0.25 12.97 43.62
CA ILE A 460 -0.22 13.27 42.27
C ILE A 460 0.31 14.62 41.78
N LYS A 461 0.16 15.66 42.61
CA LYS A 461 0.64 17.00 42.28
C LYS A 461 2.17 17.04 42.16
N GLU A 462 2.87 16.48 43.16
CA GLU A 462 4.34 16.42 43.18
C GLU A 462 4.87 15.58 42.00
N GLY A 463 4.17 14.49 41.62
CA GLY A 463 4.47 13.68 40.46
C GLY A 463 4.34 14.48 39.15
N MET A 464 3.31 15.27 39.00
CA MET A 464 3.12 16.13 37.84
C MET A 464 4.20 17.23 37.74
N GLU A 465 4.68 17.76 38.88
CA GLU A 465 5.80 18.73 38.90
C GLU A 465 7.11 18.04 38.44
N LEU A 466 7.38 16.82 38.93
CA LEU A 466 8.52 16.02 38.49
C LEU A 466 8.42 15.63 37.02
N ALA A 467 7.24 15.22 36.54
CA ALA A 467 7.01 14.87 35.15
C ALA A 467 7.36 16.03 34.21
N ARG A 468 6.93 17.25 34.54
CA ARG A 468 7.28 18.47 33.79
C ARG A 468 8.77 18.78 33.86
N LYS A 469 9.40 18.66 35.07
CA LYS A 469 10.84 18.88 35.23
C LYS A 469 11.69 17.94 34.40
N TYR A 470 11.28 16.68 34.26
CA TYR A 470 11.99 15.66 33.48
C TYR A 470 11.45 15.49 32.04
N SER A 471 10.56 16.41 31.61
CA SER A 471 9.97 16.43 30.27
C SER A 471 9.33 15.10 29.88
N LEU A 472 8.58 14.49 30.82
CA LEU A 472 7.79 13.31 30.50
C LEU A 472 6.70 13.67 29.49
N PRO A 473 6.37 12.75 28.58
CA PRO A 473 5.33 13.00 27.60
C PRO A 473 3.94 13.05 28.24
N PRO A 474 3.00 13.84 27.70
CA PRO A 474 1.64 13.94 28.24
C PRO A 474 0.91 12.61 28.41
N MET A 475 1.17 11.65 27.50
CA MET A 475 0.57 10.31 27.59
C MET A 475 1.15 9.45 28.72
N VAL A 476 2.31 9.80 29.30
CA VAL A 476 2.87 9.18 30.50
C VAL A 476 2.45 9.97 31.74
N GLU A 477 2.40 11.31 31.64
CA GLU A 477 1.89 12.18 32.72
C GLU A 477 0.45 11.83 33.13
N SER A 478 -0.39 11.38 32.16
CA SER A 478 -1.78 11.03 32.44
C SER A 478 -1.92 9.91 33.48
N TYR A 479 -1.00 8.94 33.49
CA TYR A 479 -1.03 7.86 34.48
C TYR A 479 -0.81 8.36 35.90
N ILE A 480 -0.03 9.42 36.11
CA ILE A 480 0.15 10.05 37.42
C ILE A 480 -1.18 10.64 37.91
N GLN A 481 -2.01 11.16 37.00
CA GLN A 481 -3.29 11.77 37.35
C GLN A 481 -4.41 10.77 37.50
N THR A 482 -4.35 9.63 36.77
CA THR A 482 -5.49 8.72 36.58
C THR A 482 -5.42 7.47 37.42
N HIS A 483 -4.22 7.03 37.88
CA HIS A 483 -4.06 5.72 38.55
C HIS A 483 -4.89 5.59 39.86
N HIS A 484 -5.21 6.68 40.53
CA HIS A 484 -6.17 6.67 41.64
C HIS A 484 -7.53 7.29 41.28
N GLY A 485 -7.63 8.03 40.16
CA GLY A 485 -8.86 8.71 39.77
C GLY A 485 -9.41 9.59 40.87
N THR A 486 -10.65 9.32 41.27
CA THR A 486 -11.35 10.02 42.37
C THR A 486 -11.69 9.05 43.52
N THR A 487 -10.93 7.97 43.69
CA THR A 487 -11.17 6.96 44.74
C THR A 487 -10.98 7.53 46.15
N VAL A 488 -11.55 6.84 47.15
CA VAL A 488 -11.41 7.19 48.57
C VAL A 488 -10.14 6.58 49.15
N VAL A 489 -9.40 7.31 49.95
CA VAL A 489 -8.32 6.80 50.79
C VAL A 489 -8.95 6.05 51.99
N LYS A 490 -9.47 4.83 51.71
CA LYS A 490 -10.36 4.06 52.60
C LYS A 490 -9.84 3.97 54.04
N TYR A 491 -8.54 3.68 54.24
CA TYR A 491 -7.97 3.50 55.57
C TYR A 491 -8.14 4.76 56.46
N PHE A 492 -7.76 5.93 55.97
CA PHE A 492 -7.86 7.16 56.73
C PHE A 492 -9.29 7.65 56.84
N TYR A 493 -10.14 7.39 55.87
CA TYR A 493 -11.56 7.67 55.98
C TYR A 493 -12.21 6.86 57.11
N HIS A 494 -11.96 5.56 57.21
CA HIS A 494 -12.48 4.74 58.30
C HIS A 494 -11.93 5.20 59.65
N LYS A 495 -10.64 5.47 59.76
CA LYS A 495 -10.01 5.97 60.97
C LYS A 495 -10.54 7.35 61.40
N ALA A 496 -10.93 8.20 60.42
CA ALA A 496 -11.59 9.48 60.71
C ALA A 496 -13.03 9.29 61.18
N LYS A 497 -13.77 8.38 60.52
CA LYS A 497 -15.18 8.09 60.83
C LYS A 497 -15.37 7.47 62.22
N GLU A 498 -14.38 6.71 62.70
CA GLU A 498 -14.35 6.20 64.08
C GLU A 498 -14.25 7.33 65.12
N LYS A 499 -13.55 8.45 64.78
CA LYS A 499 -13.38 9.61 65.65
C LYS A 499 -14.49 10.64 65.50
N ASP A 500 -14.98 10.83 64.25
CA ASP A 500 -16.04 11.75 63.90
C ASP A 500 -16.98 11.10 62.88
N PRO A 501 -18.14 10.57 63.35
CA PRO A 501 -19.13 9.94 62.45
C PRO A 501 -19.70 10.89 61.40
N LEU A 502 -19.56 12.22 61.55
CA LEU A 502 -20.06 13.22 60.62
C LEU A 502 -19.02 13.64 59.57
N CYS A 503 -17.81 13.06 59.58
CA CYS A 503 -16.77 13.35 58.59
C CYS A 503 -17.25 13.06 57.18
N ARG A 504 -16.93 13.96 56.24
CA ARG A 504 -17.37 13.84 54.83
C ARG A 504 -16.38 12.98 54.04
N GLU A 505 -16.89 11.98 53.34
CA GLU A 505 -16.08 11.14 52.46
C GLU A 505 -15.34 11.94 51.39
N SER A 506 -15.93 13.04 50.91
CA SER A 506 -15.32 13.92 49.88
C SER A 506 -13.99 14.52 50.29
N GLU A 507 -13.70 14.62 51.61
CA GLU A 507 -12.41 15.13 52.13
C GLU A 507 -11.29 14.09 52.06
N PHE A 508 -11.68 12.83 51.88
CA PHE A 508 -10.76 11.67 51.77
C PHE A 508 -10.65 11.10 50.37
N ARG A 509 -11.22 11.78 49.39
CA ARG A 509 -11.12 11.37 47.98
C ARG A 509 -9.91 12.01 47.30
N TYR A 510 -9.30 11.25 46.40
CA TYR A 510 -8.32 11.78 45.45
C TYR A 510 -8.99 12.82 44.54
N LYS A 511 -8.22 13.85 44.15
CA LYS A 511 -8.64 14.90 43.21
C LYS A 511 -8.00 14.68 41.82
N GLY A 512 -7.89 13.46 41.43
CA GLY A 512 -7.35 13.05 40.13
C GLY A 512 -8.41 13.08 39.02
N ILE A 513 -8.03 12.56 37.88
CA ILE A 513 -8.88 12.35 36.70
C ILE A 513 -9.17 10.85 36.58
N LYS A 514 -10.40 10.47 36.26
CA LYS A 514 -10.74 9.08 36.00
C LYS A 514 -9.98 8.57 34.75
N PRO A 515 -9.64 7.28 34.65
CA PRO A 515 -9.03 6.72 33.47
C PRO A 515 -9.82 7.03 32.20
N GLN A 516 -9.11 7.48 31.16
CA GLN A 516 -9.68 7.84 29.86
C GLN A 516 -9.38 6.78 28.80
N THR A 517 -8.37 5.94 29.05
CA THR A 517 -7.96 4.86 28.16
C THR A 517 -7.96 3.52 28.88
N VAL A 518 -8.01 2.43 28.11
CA VAL A 518 -7.99 1.06 28.66
C VAL A 518 -6.68 0.79 29.39
N GLU A 519 -5.57 1.29 28.88
CA GLU A 519 -4.26 1.16 29.50
C GLU A 519 -4.17 1.86 30.87
N GLU A 520 -4.77 3.05 31.00
CA GLU A 520 -4.86 3.78 32.28
C GLU A 520 -5.72 3.01 33.30
N ALA A 521 -6.86 2.46 32.86
CA ALA A 521 -7.71 1.64 33.70
C ALA A 521 -6.99 0.37 34.20
N ILE A 522 -6.21 -0.26 33.32
CA ILE A 522 -5.41 -1.45 33.69
C ILE A 522 -4.35 -1.09 34.74
N VAL A 523 -3.66 0.03 34.61
CA VAL A 523 -2.68 0.48 35.61
C VAL A 523 -3.37 0.79 36.94
N MET A 524 -4.52 1.46 36.96
CA MET A 524 -5.32 1.68 38.18
C MET A 524 -5.69 0.37 38.89
N ILE A 525 -6.12 -0.65 38.14
CA ILE A 525 -6.49 -1.94 38.69
C ILE A 525 -5.24 -2.70 39.16
N ALA A 526 -4.16 -2.68 38.37
CA ALA A 526 -2.89 -3.36 38.68
C ALA A 526 -2.23 -2.80 39.96
N ASP A 527 -2.23 -1.46 40.12
CA ASP A 527 -1.75 -0.77 41.32
C ASP A 527 -2.53 -1.23 42.57
N ALA A 528 -3.86 -1.14 42.50
CA ALA A 528 -4.72 -1.58 43.59
C ALA A 528 -4.57 -3.08 43.91
N ALA A 529 -4.43 -3.92 42.88
CA ALA A 529 -4.28 -5.36 43.02
C ALA A 529 -2.93 -5.76 43.65
N GLU A 530 -1.84 -5.13 43.20
CA GLU A 530 -0.49 -5.34 43.76
C GLU A 530 -0.44 -4.93 45.23
N SER A 531 -0.93 -3.73 45.56
CA SER A 531 -0.96 -3.21 46.92
C SER A 531 -1.83 -4.07 47.85
N ALA A 532 -3.00 -4.55 47.37
CA ALA A 532 -3.88 -5.42 48.14
C ALA A 532 -3.28 -6.82 48.35
N ALA A 533 -2.65 -7.39 47.31
CA ALA A 533 -2.00 -8.70 47.39
C ALA A 533 -0.80 -8.67 48.36
N ARG A 534 0.01 -7.61 48.32
CA ARG A 534 1.14 -7.42 49.27
C ARG A 534 0.66 -7.32 50.72
N SER A 535 -0.42 -6.57 50.97
CA SER A 535 -0.96 -6.37 52.31
C SER A 535 -1.68 -7.61 52.85
N ARG A 536 -2.50 -8.28 52.05
CA ARG A 536 -3.38 -9.37 52.50
C ARG A 536 -2.74 -10.76 52.39
N LYS A 537 -1.68 -10.92 51.56
CA LYS A 537 -0.99 -12.18 51.27
C LYS A 537 -2.00 -13.33 51.01
N PRO A 538 -2.90 -13.19 50.03
CA PRO A 538 -3.95 -14.16 49.77
C PRO A 538 -3.36 -15.52 49.37
N GLU A 539 -4.06 -16.60 49.73
CA GLU A 539 -3.78 -17.94 49.19
C GLU A 539 -3.93 -17.91 47.66
N ARG A 540 -3.13 -18.70 46.96
CA ARG A 540 -3.05 -18.70 45.50
C ARG A 540 -4.42 -18.85 44.83
N GLY A 541 -5.33 -19.69 45.40
CA GLY A 541 -6.68 -19.88 44.89
C GLY A 541 -7.66 -18.71 45.10
N LYS A 542 -7.29 -17.69 45.92
CA LYS A 542 -8.12 -16.53 46.23
C LYS A 542 -7.63 -15.23 45.56
N ILE A 543 -6.57 -15.31 44.76
CA ILE A 543 -5.98 -14.13 44.11
C ILE A 543 -6.94 -13.56 43.05
N GLU A 544 -7.56 -14.43 42.25
CA GLU A 544 -8.53 -14.02 41.22
C GLU A 544 -9.75 -13.35 41.86
N ASP A 545 -10.31 -13.93 42.93
CA ASP A 545 -11.41 -13.31 43.70
C ASP A 545 -11.03 -11.92 44.25
N LEU A 546 -9.78 -11.76 44.70
CA LEU A 546 -9.28 -10.47 45.16
C LEU A 546 -9.26 -9.44 44.03
N VAL A 547 -8.73 -9.79 42.87
CA VAL A 547 -8.68 -8.89 41.71
C VAL A 547 -10.10 -8.55 41.20
N ASP A 548 -10.98 -9.54 41.13
CA ASP A 548 -12.39 -9.34 40.76
C ASP A 548 -13.09 -8.37 41.72
N SER A 549 -12.86 -8.53 43.04
CA SER A 549 -13.43 -7.63 44.03
C SER A 549 -12.95 -6.17 43.86
N ILE A 550 -11.68 -5.98 43.47
CA ILE A 550 -11.12 -4.67 43.19
C ILE A 550 -11.75 -4.07 41.92
N ILE A 551 -11.87 -4.85 40.86
CA ILE A 551 -12.52 -4.41 39.62
C ILE A 551 -13.97 -3.98 39.91
N GLN A 552 -14.70 -4.81 40.66
CA GLN A 552 -16.09 -4.51 41.05
C GLN A 552 -16.19 -3.23 41.90
N ASP A 553 -15.24 -3.01 42.83
CA ASP A 553 -15.15 -1.79 43.60
C ASP A 553 -14.94 -0.55 42.69
N ARG A 554 -14.09 -0.65 41.66
CA ARG A 554 -13.85 0.45 40.71
C ARG A 554 -15.07 0.74 39.83
N ILE A 555 -15.79 -0.31 39.41
CA ILE A 555 -17.05 -0.18 38.67
C ILE A 555 -18.11 0.50 39.55
N ASN A 556 -18.32 0.02 40.77
CA ASN A 556 -19.33 0.55 41.70
C ASN A 556 -19.05 2.00 42.10
N ASP A 557 -17.77 2.41 42.25
CA ASP A 557 -17.36 3.79 42.53
C ASP A 557 -17.32 4.66 41.23
N GLY A 558 -17.71 4.09 40.08
CA GLY A 558 -17.81 4.80 38.81
C GLY A 558 -16.46 5.27 38.26
N GLN A 559 -15.34 4.64 38.66
CA GLN A 559 -14.01 5.06 38.24
C GLN A 559 -13.75 4.71 36.77
N LEU A 560 -14.41 3.67 36.22
CA LEU A 560 -14.24 3.22 34.84
C LEU A 560 -15.28 3.82 33.88
N SER A 561 -16.12 4.77 34.35
CA SER A 561 -17.23 5.33 33.55
C SER A 561 -16.80 6.14 32.32
N GLU A 562 -15.56 6.61 32.28
CA GLU A 562 -14.99 7.43 31.19
C GLU A 562 -14.01 6.63 30.32
N CYS A 563 -13.83 5.35 30.60
CA CYS A 563 -12.91 4.47 29.92
C CYS A 563 -13.67 3.51 28.97
N PRO A 564 -13.21 3.32 27.71
CA PRO A 564 -13.87 2.45 26.74
C PRO A 564 -13.49 0.97 26.94
N VAL A 565 -13.50 0.47 28.20
CA VAL A 565 -13.23 -0.94 28.52
C VAL A 565 -14.54 -1.72 28.60
N SER A 566 -14.60 -2.88 27.96
CA SER A 566 -15.73 -3.78 28.00
C SER A 566 -15.69 -4.74 29.21
N LEU A 567 -16.84 -5.27 29.61
CA LEU A 567 -16.89 -6.29 30.67
C LEU A 567 -16.12 -7.56 30.32
N GLY A 568 -16.11 -7.96 29.03
CA GLY A 568 -15.32 -9.10 28.56
C GLY A 568 -13.82 -8.88 28.70
N GLU A 569 -13.34 -7.66 28.39
CA GLU A 569 -11.94 -7.29 28.59
C GLU A 569 -11.57 -7.26 30.07
N LEU A 570 -12.45 -6.78 30.96
CA LEU A 570 -12.21 -6.78 32.40
C LEU A 570 -12.02 -8.19 32.96
N THR A 571 -12.74 -9.18 32.46
CA THR A 571 -12.55 -10.60 32.84
C THR A 571 -11.16 -11.12 32.41
N ILE A 572 -10.71 -10.76 31.20
CA ILE A 572 -9.37 -11.13 30.70
C ILE A 572 -8.28 -10.43 31.52
N ILE A 573 -8.48 -9.15 31.84
CA ILE A 573 -7.57 -8.34 32.65
C ILE A 573 -7.44 -8.94 34.06
N SER A 574 -8.57 -9.30 34.70
CA SER A 574 -8.59 -9.92 36.02
C SER A 574 -7.73 -11.17 36.07
N LYS A 575 -7.96 -12.08 35.15
CA LYS A 575 -7.18 -13.33 35.05
C LYS A 575 -5.70 -13.06 34.78
N ALA A 576 -5.38 -12.09 33.88
CA ALA A 576 -4.00 -11.73 33.59
C ALA A 576 -3.25 -11.22 34.83
N LEU A 577 -3.88 -10.32 35.58
CA LEU A 577 -3.32 -9.75 36.80
C LEU A 577 -3.16 -10.80 37.90
N ALA A 578 -4.18 -11.66 38.09
CA ALA A 578 -4.13 -12.75 39.05
C ALA A 578 -2.99 -13.73 38.76
N ASP A 579 -2.80 -14.13 37.49
CA ASP A 579 -1.68 -14.99 37.06
C ASP A 579 -0.32 -14.36 37.39
N GLN A 580 -0.18 -13.04 37.16
CA GLN A 580 1.07 -12.31 37.45
C GLN A 580 1.34 -12.22 38.96
N ILE A 581 0.33 -11.89 39.77
CA ILE A 581 0.46 -11.85 41.24
C ILE A 581 0.83 -13.25 41.77
N ALA A 582 0.16 -14.30 41.29
CA ALA A 582 0.46 -15.68 41.69
C ALA A 582 1.91 -16.10 41.35
N SER A 583 2.44 -15.62 40.22
CA SER A 583 3.81 -15.92 39.79
C SER A 583 4.87 -15.21 40.62
N THR A 584 4.57 -14.01 41.16
CA THR A 584 5.50 -13.23 42.00
C THR A 584 5.46 -13.64 43.47
N SER A 585 4.40 -14.35 43.91
CA SER A 585 4.19 -14.77 45.29
C SER A 585 4.77 -16.14 45.60
N HIS A 586 5.87 -16.54 44.94
CA HIS A 586 6.54 -17.79 45.29
C HIS A 586 7.12 -17.73 46.70
N GLU A 587 6.55 -18.51 47.61
CA GLU A 587 7.24 -18.84 48.89
C GLU A 587 8.56 -19.49 48.57
N ARG A 588 9.66 -18.89 49.03
CA ARG A 588 10.96 -19.58 49.04
C ARG A 588 10.81 -20.79 49.93
N VAL A 589 11.01 -21.97 49.36
CA VAL A 589 11.17 -23.18 50.17
C VAL A 589 12.27 -22.88 51.19
N PRO A 590 11.98 -22.93 52.52
CA PRO A 590 13.03 -22.70 53.50
C PRO A 590 14.13 -23.70 53.26
N TYR A 591 15.37 -23.22 53.13
CA TYR A 591 16.54 -24.10 53.10
C TYR A 591 16.53 -24.88 54.41
N PRO A 592 16.74 -26.21 54.41
CA PRO A 592 16.89 -26.97 55.62
C PRO A 592 18.06 -26.36 56.40
N ASP A 593 17.78 -25.83 57.61
CA ASP A 593 18.84 -25.43 58.53
C ASP A 593 19.73 -26.65 58.76
N GLU A 594 21.02 -26.52 58.50
CA GLU A 594 22.05 -27.44 58.98
C GLU A 594 21.98 -27.40 60.52
N LYS A 595 21.10 -28.24 61.08
CA LYS A 595 21.07 -28.47 62.51
C LYS A 595 22.35 -29.19 62.91
N ASN A 596 23.25 -28.46 63.59
CA ASN A 596 24.14 -28.91 64.61
C ASN A 596 24.22 -30.44 64.83
N GLU A 597 25.09 -31.12 64.11
CA GLU A 597 25.72 -32.33 64.56
C GLU A 597 26.99 -31.95 65.30
N THR A 598 26.82 -31.39 66.48
CA THR A 598 27.93 -31.35 67.49
C THR A 598 27.30 -31.36 68.85
N LYS A 599 26.96 -32.60 69.26
CA LYS A 599 27.00 -33.05 70.67
C LYS A 599 26.73 -34.56 70.73
N LYS A 600 27.78 -35.35 70.60
CA LYS A 600 28.03 -36.48 71.44
C LYS A 600 29.52 -36.76 71.41
#